data_631bacfcada3094e03b75d0decaa3aba
#
_entry.id   631bacfcada3094e03b75d0decaa3aba
#
_cell.length_a   1.000
_cell.length_b   1.000
_cell.length_c   1.000
_cell.angle_alpha   90.00
_cell.angle_beta   90.00
_cell.angle_gamma   90.00
#
_symmetry.space_group_name_H-M   'P 1'
#
loop_
_entity.id
_entity.type
_entity.pdbx_description
1 polymer ?
#
loop_
_entity_poly.entity_id
_entity_poly.type
_entity_poly.pdbx_seq_one_letter_code
_entity_poly.pdbx_strand_id
1 'polypeptide(L)'
;IPDQRARREGSIGQRSKELKRKKALQKLAIGAGGAAAVVIAAMIAGLILNGIGFTGVMIAIGLILLAFVIAAMLPGLPEPTPETIQKADLKTLAGKTEIWLERQRPALPAPAVTLIDGIGTRLDQLSPQLATLGENDPAAQEVRKLVGEYLPDMINGYKSIPEPLRRKDNGGSTPEEQLIGGLRTIDREIETMTGQIARGELDKLAT
;
A
#
# COMPACT_ATOMS: atom_id res chain seq x y z
N ILE A 1 -14.70 22.95 19.15
CA ILE A 1 -13.51 22.14 18.82
C ILE A 1 -13.70 21.57 17.42
N PRO A 2 -13.61 22.37 16.33
CA PRO A 2 -13.79 21.88 14.96
C PRO A 2 -12.49 21.42 14.27
N ASP A 3 -11.33 21.70 14.85
CA ASP A 3 -10.05 21.65 14.11
C ASP A 3 -9.36 20.27 14.07
N GLN A 4 -9.81 19.33 14.89
CA GLN A 4 -9.20 17.99 14.93
C GLN A 4 -9.77 17.01 13.88
N ARG A 5 -10.97 17.25 13.37
CA ARG A 5 -11.57 16.41 12.31
C ARG A 5 -10.92 16.66 10.95
N ALA A 6 -10.65 17.91 10.63
CA ALA A 6 -9.99 18.29 9.38
C ALA A 6 -8.53 17.77 9.27
N ARG A 7 -7.81 17.66 10.41
CA ARG A 7 -6.47 17.07 10.45
C ARG A 7 -6.47 15.55 10.31
N ARG A 8 -7.56 14.88 10.71
CA ARG A 8 -7.67 13.41 10.61
C ARG A 8 -7.97 12.91 9.20
N GLU A 9 -8.69 13.70 8.40
CA GLU A 9 -8.97 13.37 7.00
C GLU A 9 -7.78 13.55 6.06
N GLY A 10 -6.73 14.30 6.49
CA GLY A 10 -5.56 14.63 5.67
C GLY A 10 -4.41 13.62 5.71
N SER A 11 -4.29 12.75 6.74
CA SER A 11 -3.05 12.02 6.95
C SER A 11 -2.94 10.71 6.15
N ILE A 12 -4.02 9.95 6.02
CA ILE A 12 -4.01 8.66 5.29
C ILE A 12 -4.04 8.87 3.77
N GLY A 13 -4.78 9.86 3.30
CA GLY A 13 -4.82 10.20 1.87
C GLY A 13 -3.57 10.89 1.33
N GLN A 14 -2.70 11.44 2.17
CA GLN A 14 -1.49 12.13 1.72
C GLN A 14 -0.37 11.15 1.34
N ARG A 15 -0.13 10.11 2.13
CA ARG A 15 0.87 9.08 1.80
C ARG A 15 0.49 8.27 0.57
N SER A 16 -0.78 7.91 0.45
CA SER A 16 -1.30 7.24 -0.74
C SER A 16 -1.20 8.15 -1.97
N LYS A 17 -1.51 9.45 -1.85
CA LYS A 17 -1.31 10.43 -2.92
C LYS A 17 0.16 10.64 -3.24
N GLU A 18 1.04 10.68 -2.25
CA GLU A 18 2.49 10.77 -2.44
C GLU A 18 3.05 9.51 -3.09
N LEU A 19 2.61 8.33 -2.67
CA LEU A 19 3.01 7.07 -3.28
C LEU A 19 2.48 6.93 -4.72
N LYS A 20 1.24 7.34 -4.98
CA LYS A 20 0.69 7.42 -6.34
C LYS A 20 1.47 8.43 -7.20
N ARG A 21 1.81 9.59 -6.63
CA ARG A 21 2.60 10.61 -7.29
C ARG A 21 4.06 10.17 -7.53
N LYS A 22 4.69 9.54 -6.54
CA LYS A 22 6.02 8.93 -6.70
C LYS A 22 6.02 7.81 -7.73
N LYS A 23 5.01 6.93 -7.73
CA LYS A 23 4.85 5.86 -8.74
C LYS A 23 4.57 6.43 -10.13
N ALA A 24 3.76 7.48 -10.25
CA ALA A 24 3.52 8.17 -11.51
C ALA A 24 4.78 8.86 -11.99
N LEU A 25 5.51 9.56 -11.12
CA LEU A 25 6.79 10.19 -11.42
C LEU A 25 7.87 9.16 -11.79
N GLN A 26 7.90 8.02 -11.11
CA GLN A 26 8.85 6.94 -11.41
C GLN A 26 8.54 6.28 -12.75
N LYS A 27 7.27 6.05 -13.08
CA LYS A 27 6.85 5.59 -14.42
C LYS A 27 7.17 6.62 -15.50
N LEU A 28 6.95 7.91 -15.23
CA LEU A 28 7.33 9.01 -16.11
C LEU A 28 8.86 9.11 -16.25
N ALA A 29 9.62 8.96 -15.17
CA ALA A 29 11.08 8.99 -15.19
C ALA A 29 11.68 7.82 -15.96
N ILE A 30 11.12 6.59 -15.83
CA ILE A 30 11.53 5.43 -16.60
C ILE A 30 11.17 5.60 -18.08
N GLY A 31 9.96 6.10 -18.38
CA GLY A 31 9.54 6.42 -19.75
C GLY A 31 10.36 7.54 -20.38
N ALA A 32 10.62 8.63 -19.65
CA ALA A 32 11.43 9.74 -20.10
C ALA A 32 12.92 9.36 -20.24
N GLY A 33 13.45 8.54 -19.31
CA GLY A 33 14.82 8.02 -19.39
C GLY A 33 15.02 7.09 -20.58
N GLY A 34 14.06 6.22 -20.87
CA GLY A 34 14.04 5.38 -22.06
C GLY A 34 13.98 6.19 -23.35
N ALA A 35 13.09 7.20 -23.40
CA ALA A 35 12.99 8.10 -24.56
C ALA A 35 14.27 8.90 -24.78
N ALA A 36 14.87 9.43 -23.70
CA ALA A 36 16.15 10.16 -23.78
C ALA A 36 17.29 9.26 -24.28
N ALA A 37 17.38 8.03 -23.81
CA ALA A 37 18.39 7.06 -24.28
C ALA A 37 18.24 6.75 -25.77
N VAL A 38 17.02 6.58 -26.26
CA VAL A 38 16.74 6.35 -27.69
C VAL A 38 17.11 7.58 -28.53
N VAL A 39 16.80 8.80 -28.05
CA VAL A 39 17.16 10.04 -28.74
C VAL A 39 18.68 10.20 -28.81
N ILE A 40 19.40 9.92 -27.72
CA ILE A 40 20.86 9.97 -27.68
C ILE A 40 21.48 8.91 -28.60
N ALA A 41 20.96 7.70 -28.62
CA ALA A 41 21.38 6.64 -29.52
C ALA A 41 21.15 6.99 -30.99
N ALA A 42 20.00 7.62 -31.30
CA ALA A 42 19.68 8.10 -32.63
C ALA A 42 20.58 9.27 -33.08
N MET A 43 20.94 10.18 -32.15
CA MET A 43 21.91 11.25 -32.42
C MET A 43 23.30 10.69 -32.72
N ILE A 44 23.77 9.72 -31.93
CA ILE A 44 25.08 9.10 -32.14
C ILE A 44 25.09 8.33 -33.47
N ALA A 45 24.04 7.57 -33.77
CA ALA A 45 23.91 6.88 -35.06
C ALA A 45 23.87 7.86 -36.23
N GLY A 46 23.23 9.01 -36.07
CA GLY A 46 23.17 10.07 -37.05
C GLY A 46 24.51 10.72 -37.37
N LEU A 47 25.33 10.90 -36.34
CA LEU A 47 26.71 11.41 -36.49
C LEU A 47 27.63 10.42 -37.23
N ILE A 48 27.43 9.12 -37.02
CA ILE A 48 28.26 8.05 -37.61
C ILE A 48 27.86 7.81 -39.09
N LEU A 49 26.59 7.91 -39.41
CA LEU A 49 26.02 7.57 -40.74
C LEU A 49 25.91 8.76 -41.70
N ASN A 50 26.60 9.89 -41.42
CA ASN A 50 26.75 11.05 -42.31
C ASN A 50 25.42 11.66 -42.80
N GLY A 51 24.43 11.74 -41.91
CA GLY A 51 23.15 12.39 -42.17
C GLY A 51 21.98 11.40 -42.10
N ILE A 52 21.15 11.60 -41.10
CA ILE A 52 19.87 10.88 -41.01
C ILE A 52 18.90 11.52 -41.96
N GLY A 53 18.72 10.95 -43.13
CA GLY A 53 17.65 11.35 -44.04
C GLY A 53 16.27 11.16 -43.39
N PHE A 54 15.20 11.60 -44.06
CA PHE A 54 13.80 11.46 -43.61
C PHE A 54 13.48 10.06 -43.09
N THR A 55 14.02 9.02 -43.68
CA THR A 55 13.86 7.60 -43.25
C THR A 55 14.40 7.34 -41.85
N GLY A 56 15.53 7.89 -41.47
CA GLY A 56 16.09 7.71 -40.10
C GLY A 56 15.26 8.39 -39.04
N VAL A 57 14.69 9.57 -39.32
CA VAL A 57 13.75 10.25 -38.41
C VAL A 57 12.47 9.39 -38.18
N MET A 58 11.93 8.82 -39.23
CA MET A 58 10.75 7.93 -39.15
C MET A 58 11.03 6.67 -38.33
N ILE A 59 12.20 6.07 -38.50
CA ILE A 59 12.60 4.92 -37.66
C ILE A 59 12.77 5.32 -36.19
N ALA A 60 13.36 6.46 -35.88
CA ALA A 60 13.51 6.95 -34.52
C ALA A 60 12.15 7.19 -33.84
N ILE A 61 11.20 7.80 -34.53
CA ILE A 61 9.82 8.00 -34.04
C ILE A 61 9.14 6.65 -33.81
N GLY A 62 9.29 5.70 -34.74
CA GLY A 62 8.74 4.34 -34.60
C GLY A 62 9.29 3.61 -33.37
N LEU A 63 10.58 3.71 -33.11
CA LEU A 63 11.22 3.10 -31.92
C LEU A 63 10.78 3.76 -30.62
N ILE A 64 10.57 5.10 -30.59
CA ILE A 64 10.04 5.81 -29.43
C ILE A 64 8.61 5.38 -29.15
N LEU A 65 7.77 5.29 -30.16
CA LEU A 65 6.39 4.81 -30.02
C LEU A 65 6.35 3.35 -29.55
N LEU A 66 7.19 2.49 -30.09
CA LEU A 66 7.31 1.09 -29.69
C LEU A 66 7.77 0.97 -28.22
N ALA A 67 8.77 1.74 -27.82
CA ALA A 67 9.22 1.78 -26.43
C ALA A 67 8.12 2.27 -25.47
N PHE A 68 7.31 3.21 -25.91
CA PHE A 68 6.17 3.72 -25.12
C PHE A 68 5.07 2.66 -24.98
N VAL A 69 4.77 1.91 -26.05
CA VAL A 69 3.81 0.79 -26.03
C VAL A 69 4.31 -0.33 -25.11
N ILE A 70 5.59 -0.70 -25.22
CA ILE A 70 6.19 -1.71 -24.34
C ILE A 70 6.12 -1.23 -22.87
N ALA A 71 6.47 0.00 -22.58
CA ALA A 71 6.39 0.56 -21.22
C ALA A 71 4.95 0.59 -20.68
N ALA A 72 3.96 0.81 -21.55
CA ALA A 72 2.54 0.77 -21.18
C ALA A 72 2.02 -0.67 -20.95
N MET A 73 2.61 -1.65 -21.65
CA MET A 73 2.27 -3.07 -21.49
C MET A 73 2.99 -3.75 -20.31
N LEU A 74 4.07 -3.15 -19.80
CA LEU A 74 4.74 -3.72 -18.62
C LEU A 74 3.76 -3.70 -17.44
N PRO A 75 3.51 -4.87 -16.82
CA PRO A 75 2.68 -4.93 -15.63
C PRO A 75 3.28 -4.00 -14.56
N GLY A 76 2.43 -3.20 -13.93
CA GLY A 76 2.85 -2.36 -12.80
C GLY A 76 3.56 -3.18 -11.73
N LEU A 77 4.32 -2.52 -10.86
CA LEU A 77 4.95 -3.19 -9.72
C LEU A 77 3.94 -4.11 -9.03
N PRO A 78 4.33 -5.35 -8.70
CA PRO A 78 3.44 -6.32 -8.09
C PRO A 78 2.74 -5.70 -6.88
N GLU A 79 1.43 -5.88 -6.85
CA GLU A 79 0.59 -5.32 -5.80
C GLU A 79 0.75 -6.14 -4.53
N PRO A 80 0.73 -5.51 -3.35
CA PRO A 80 0.74 -6.26 -2.11
C PRO A 80 -0.52 -7.13 -2.06
N THR A 81 -0.31 -8.44 -2.03
CA THR A 81 -1.32 -9.46 -1.76
C THR A 81 -1.23 -9.87 -0.29
N PRO A 82 -2.25 -10.51 0.29
CA PRO A 82 -2.17 -11.02 1.66
C PRO A 82 -0.91 -11.85 1.91
N GLU A 83 -0.50 -12.70 0.96
CA GLU A 83 0.70 -13.53 1.07
C GLU A 83 1.99 -12.69 1.09
N THR A 84 2.03 -11.58 0.35
CA THR A 84 3.19 -10.67 0.35
C THR A 84 3.24 -9.80 1.61
N ILE A 85 2.10 -9.54 2.24
CA ILE A 85 2.02 -8.86 3.53
C ILE A 85 2.53 -9.79 4.63
N GLN A 86 2.04 -11.03 4.65
CA GLN A 86 2.44 -12.04 5.64
C GLN A 86 3.96 -12.32 5.64
N LYS A 87 4.57 -12.33 4.44
CA LYS A 87 6.03 -12.52 4.25
C LYS A 87 6.83 -11.22 4.32
N ALA A 88 6.21 -10.10 4.63
CA ALA A 88 6.91 -8.81 4.66
C ALA A 88 7.79 -8.67 5.90
N ASP A 89 8.95 -8.03 5.73
CA ASP A 89 9.74 -7.56 6.86
C ASP A 89 8.94 -6.56 7.68
N LEU A 90 9.14 -6.53 9.01
CA LEU A 90 8.44 -5.63 9.92
C LEU A 90 8.52 -4.17 9.48
N LYS A 91 9.67 -3.73 8.94
CA LYS A 91 9.88 -2.38 8.43
C LYS A 91 8.94 -2.00 7.28
N THR A 92 8.50 -2.98 6.48
CA THR A 92 7.67 -2.75 5.30
C THR A 92 6.21 -3.20 5.49
N LEU A 93 5.94 -3.95 6.58
CA LEU A 93 4.65 -4.54 6.87
C LEU A 93 3.54 -3.49 6.93
N ALA A 94 3.70 -2.47 7.76
CA ALA A 94 2.71 -1.40 7.94
C ALA A 94 2.36 -0.72 6.60
N GLY A 95 3.38 -0.33 5.82
CA GLY A 95 3.16 0.34 4.54
C GLY A 95 2.50 -0.56 3.48
N LYS A 96 2.85 -1.85 3.42
CA LYS A 96 2.19 -2.80 2.51
C LYS A 96 0.73 -3.02 2.89
N THR A 97 0.45 -3.15 4.19
CA THR A 97 -0.91 -3.32 4.70
C THR A 97 -1.75 -2.09 4.43
N GLU A 98 -1.24 -0.89 4.65
CA GLU A 98 -1.96 0.36 4.34
C GLU A 98 -2.36 0.43 2.86
N ILE A 99 -1.43 0.13 1.94
CA ILE A 99 -1.71 0.12 0.50
C ILE A 99 -2.77 -0.92 0.15
N TRP A 100 -2.72 -2.09 0.80
CA TRP A 100 -3.70 -3.14 0.57
C TRP A 100 -5.08 -2.75 1.10
N LEU A 101 -5.16 -2.21 2.33
CA LEU A 101 -6.40 -1.74 2.95
C LEU A 101 -7.09 -0.65 2.12
N GLU A 102 -6.34 0.30 1.59
CA GLU A 102 -6.93 1.36 0.75
C GLU A 102 -7.67 0.81 -0.46
N ARG A 103 -7.20 -0.30 -1.02
CA ARG A 103 -7.88 -0.97 -2.15
C ARG A 103 -9.15 -1.71 -1.76
N GLN A 104 -9.24 -2.14 -0.50
CA GLN A 104 -10.43 -2.83 -0.02
C GLN A 104 -11.59 -1.86 0.24
N ARG A 105 -11.33 -0.57 0.43
CA ARG A 105 -12.33 0.47 0.76
C ARG A 105 -13.61 0.42 -0.11
N PRO A 106 -13.55 0.31 -1.45
CA PRO A 106 -14.76 0.32 -2.27
C PRO A 106 -15.70 -0.86 -2.02
N ALA A 107 -15.17 -1.96 -1.46
CA ALA A 107 -15.93 -3.18 -1.19
C ALA A 107 -16.46 -3.26 0.24
N LEU A 108 -16.15 -2.28 1.10
CA LEU A 108 -16.47 -2.28 2.51
C LEU A 108 -17.55 -1.27 2.86
N PRO A 109 -18.39 -1.55 3.89
CA PRO A 109 -19.37 -0.61 4.39
C PRO A 109 -18.68 0.58 5.09
N ALA A 110 -19.33 1.74 5.10
CA ALA A 110 -18.77 2.99 5.63
C ALA A 110 -18.20 2.87 7.07
N PRO A 111 -18.84 2.18 8.04
CA PRO A 111 -18.26 2.01 9.36
C PRO A 111 -16.96 1.19 9.35
N ALA A 112 -16.86 0.16 8.49
CA ALA A 112 -15.64 -0.63 8.35
C ALA A 112 -14.52 0.21 7.71
N VAL A 113 -14.82 1.07 6.73
CA VAL A 113 -13.85 2.01 6.14
C VAL A 113 -13.25 2.92 7.21
N THR A 114 -14.06 3.46 8.12
CA THR A 114 -13.56 4.31 9.22
C THR A 114 -12.60 3.54 10.14
N LEU A 115 -12.90 2.26 10.42
CA LEU A 115 -12.05 1.42 11.26
C LEU A 115 -10.72 1.08 10.58
N ILE A 116 -10.74 0.69 9.30
CA ILE A 116 -9.49 0.41 8.58
C ILE A 116 -8.60 1.64 8.42
N ASP A 117 -9.19 2.83 8.33
CA ASP A 117 -8.46 4.10 8.34
C ASP A 117 -7.78 4.34 9.70
N GLY A 118 -8.48 4.05 10.79
CA GLY A 118 -7.94 4.08 12.15
C GLY A 118 -6.77 3.10 12.31
N ILE A 119 -6.97 1.85 11.90
CA ILE A 119 -5.94 0.80 11.91
C ILE A 119 -4.71 1.23 11.10
N GLY A 120 -4.89 1.73 9.89
CA GLY A 120 -3.78 2.22 9.05
C GLY A 120 -2.98 3.34 9.73
N THR A 121 -3.66 4.30 10.37
CA THR A 121 -3.01 5.38 11.12
C THR A 121 -2.18 4.86 12.29
N ARG A 122 -2.71 3.90 13.05
CA ARG A 122 -1.99 3.30 14.20
C ARG A 122 -0.78 2.50 13.73
N LEU A 123 -0.92 1.73 12.66
CA LEU A 123 0.19 0.98 12.06
C LEU A 123 1.32 1.91 11.58
N ASP A 124 0.96 3.07 11.05
CA ASP A 124 1.92 4.10 10.66
C ASP A 124 2.68 4.65 11.87
N GLN A 125 1.98 4.92 12.96
CA GLN A 125 2.58 5.37 14.22
C GLN A 125 3.48 4.30 14.86
N LEU A 126 3.10 3.03 14.71
CA LEU A 126 3.85 1.89 15.23
C LEU A 126 5.07 1.53 14.35
N SER A 127 5.06 1.91 13.07
CA SER A 127 6.08 1.53 12.09
C SER A 127 7.52 1.82 12.51
N PRO A 128 7.88 2.99 13.11
CA PRO A 128 9.23 3.25 13.60
C PRO A 128 9.65 2.30 14.72
N GLN A 129 8.74 1.96 15.62
CA GLN A 129 8.99 1.07 16.74
C GLN A 129 9.14 -0.38 16.26
N LEU A 130 8.29 -0.83 15.34
CA LEU A 130 8.42 -2.14 14.70
C LEU A 130 9.75 -2.32 13.98
N ALA A 131 10.31 -1.24 13.44
CA ALA A 131 11.61 -1.28 12.76
C ALA A 131 12.79 -1.53 13.70
N THR A 132 12.63 -1.28 15.01
CA THR A 132 13.64 -1.50 16.06
C THR A 132 13.52 -2.87 16.71
N LEU A 133 12.37 -3.53 16.59
CA LEU A 133 12.15 -4.87 17.12
C LEU A 133 12.86 -5.94 16.29
N GLY A 134 13.37 -6.97 16.95
CA GLY A 134 13.86 -8.16 16.29
C GLY A 134 12.72 -8.96 15.64
N GLU A 135 13.00 -9.66 14.56
CA GLU A 135 11.99 -10.48 13.88
C GLU A 135 11.39 -11.60 14.77
N ASN A 136 12.15 -12.05 15.76
CA ASN A 136 11.74 -13.07 16.74
C ASN A 136 11.11 -12.47 17.99
N ASP A 137 10.95 -11.17 18.08
CA ASP A 137 10.27 -10.51 19.21
C ASP A 137 8.80 -10.96 19.24
N PRO A 138 8.28 -11.40 20.40
CA PRO A 138 6.88 -11.82 20.50
C PRO A 138 5.88 -10.76 20.05
N ALA A 139 6.11 -9.48 20.40
CA ALA A 139 5.24 -8.38 19.98
C ALA A 139 5.28 -8.17 18.45
N ALA A 140 6.44 -8.35 17.83
CA ALA A 140 6.61 -8.27 16.39
C ALA A 140 5.85 -9.39 15.66
N GLN A 141 5.92 -10.63 16.18
CA GLN A 141 5.20 -11.77 15.63
C GLN A 141 3.68 -11.61 15.76
N GLU A 142 3.22 -11.07 16.90
CA GLU A 142 1.81 -10.83 17.15
C GLU A 142 1.23 -9.77 16.21
N VAL A 143 1.92 -8.65 16.01
CA VAL A 143 1.56 -7.64 15.01
C VAL A 143 1.52 -8.25 13.61
N ARG A 144 2.52 -9.07 13.23
CA ARG A 144 2.57 -9.75 11.93
C ARG A 144 1.35 -10.65 11.73
N LYS A 145 0.96 -11.39 12.74
CA LYS A 145 -0.20 -12.28 12.69
C LYS A 145 -1.52 -11.51 12.59
N LEU A 146 -1.70 -10.46 13.41
CA LEU A 146 -2.88 -9.61 13.38
C LEU A 146 -3.08 -8.95 12.02
N VAL A 147 -2.01 -8.35 11.51
CA VAL A 147 -2.05 -7.47 10.33
C VAL A 147 -1.83 -8.24 9.03
N GLY A 148 -1.02 -9.29 9.07
CA GLY A 148 -0.66 -10.10 7.90
C GLY A 148 -1.60 -11.27 7.64
N GLU A 149 -2.34 -11.72 8.65
CA GLU A 149 -3.20 -12.90 8.56
C GLU A 149 -4.65 -12.55 8.92
N TYR A 150 -4.94 -12.21 10.17
CA TYR A 150 -6.32 -12.03 10.63
C TYR A 150 -7.07 -10.91 9.93
N LEU A 151 -6.43 -9.76 9.72
CA LEU A 151 -7.06 -8.62 9.06
C LEU A 151 -7.40 -8.92 7.58
N PRO A 152 -6.49 -9.47 6.76
CA PRO A 152 -6.81 -9.88 5.41
C PRO A 152 -7.87 -10.98 5.34
N ASP A 153 -7.80 -11.99 6.18
CA ASP A 153 -8.76 -13.10 6.18
C ASP A 153 -10.17 -12.63 6.50
N MET A 154 -10.31 -11.76 7.49
CA MET A 154 -11.60 -11.17 7.86
C MET A 154 -12.22 -10.36 6.71
N ILE A 155 -11.44 -9.50 6.07
CA ILE A 155 -11.92 -8.69 4.96
C ILE A 155 -12.25 -9.55 3.75
N ASN A 156 -11.42 -10.53 3.41
CA ASN A 156 -11.66 -11.43 2.30
C ASN A 156 -12.87 -12.34 2.57
N GLY A 157 -13.01 -12.83 3.80
CA GLY A 157 -14.19 -13.59 4.24
C GLY A 157 -15.48 -12.79 4.04
N TYR A 158 -15.52 -11.54 4.45
CA TYR A 158 -16.68 -10.66 4.22
C TYR A 158 -16.94 -10.44 2.73
N LYS A 159 -15.90 -10.22 1.93
CA LYS A 159 -16.04 -9.99 0.48
C LYS A 159 -16.55 -11.22 -0.26
N SER A 160 -16.25 -12.42 0.22
CA SER A 160 -16.74 -13.66 -0.38
C SER A 160 -18.25 -13.86 -0.20
N ILE A 161 -18.87 -13.14 0.76
CA ILE A 161 -20.32 -13.19 0.96
C ILE A 161 -21.02 -12.35 -0.13
N PRO A 162 -22.00 -12.93 -0.86
CA PRO A 162 -22.80 -12.16 -1.82
C PRO A 162 -23.46 -10.93 -1.19
N GLU A 163 -23.43 -9.80 -1.90
CA GLU A 163 -23.89 -8.51 -1.38
C GLU A 163 -25.29 -8.54 -0.74
N PRO A 164 -26.32 -9.22 -1.33
CA PRO A 164 -27.64 -9.30 -0.72
C PRO A 164 -27.69 -9.99 0.63
N LEU A 165 -26.68 -10.84 0.94
CA LEU A 165 -26.60 -11.62 2.19
C LEU A 165 -25.81 -10.90 3.28
N ARG A 166 -25.04 -9.87 2.94
CA ARG A 166 -24.18 -9.16 3.90
C ARG A 166 -24.92 -8.44 4.99
N ARG A 167 -26.18 -8.05 4.73
CA ARG A 167 -27.07 -7.36 5.68
C ARG A 167 -28.19 -8.27 6.22
N LYS A 168 -28.19 -9.54 5.83
CA LYS A 168 -29.19 -10.49 6.30
C LYS A 168 -28.73 -11.09 7.63
N ASP A 169 -29.61 -11.05 8.61
CA ASP A 169 -29.36 -11.70 9.90
C ASP A 169 -29.16 -13.21 9.68
N ASN A 170 -28.13 -13.75 10.25
CA ASN A 170 -27.74 -15.15 10.13
C ASN A 170 -27.46 -15.73 11.54
N GLY A 171 -28.48 -15.72 12.39
CA GLY A 171 -28.40 -16.28 13.74
C GLY A 171 -27.97 -15.29 14.83
N GLY A 172 -28.42 -14.02 14.74
CA GLY A 172 -28.25 -13.02 15.79
C GLY A 172 -27.26 -11.87 15.44
N SER A 173 -26.58 -11.96 14.30
CA SER A 173 -25.78 -10.84 13.77
C SER A 173 -25.63 -10.94 12.25
N THR A 174 -25.52 -9.80 11.61
CA THR A 174 -25.25 -9.73 10.17
C THR A 174 -23.75 -9.91 9.89
N PRO A 175 -23.35 -10.40 8.71
CA PRO A 175 -21.95 -10.40 8.29
C PRO A 175 -21.27 -9.03 8.36
N GLU A 176 -22.02 -7.95 8.12
CA GLU A 176 -21.53 -6.58 8.26
C GLU A 176 -21.19 -6.25 9.71
N GLU A 177 -22.06 -6.60 10.67
CA GLU A 177 -21.81 -6.41 12.10
C GLU A 177 -20.63 -7.25 12.60
N GLN A 178 -20.49 -8.48 12.11
CA GLN A 178 -19.37 -9.35 12.44
C GLN A 178 -18.05 -8.75 11.97
N LEU A 179 -18.00 -8.25 10.72
CA LEU A 179 -16.83 -7.54 10.19
C LEU A 179 -16.48 -6.33 11.07
N ILE A 180 -17.46 -5.48 11.37
CA ILE A 180 -17.25 -4.27 12.18
C ILE A 180 -16.76 -4.64 13.60
N GLY A 181 -17.35 -5.66 14.20
CA GLY A 181 -16.94 -6.18 15.50
C GLY A 181 -15.49 -6.68 15.51
N GLY A 182 -15.14 -7.48 14.52
CA GLY A 182 -13.78 -7.99 14.37
C GLY A 182 -12.75 -6.88 14.11
N LEU A 183 -13.07 -5.93 13.23
CA LEU A 183 -12.18 -4.78 12.98
C LEU A 183 -11.96 -3.91 14.23
N ARG A 184 -12.99 -3.72 15.07
CA ARG A 184 -12.83 -3.04 16.37
C ARG A 184 -11.91 -3.78 17.31
N THR A 185 -11.99 -5.11 17.31
CA THR A 185 -11.10 -5.92 18.14
C THR A 185 -9.66 -5.78 17.68
N ILE A 186 -9.39 -5.85 16.39
CA ILE A 186 -8.05 -5.63 15.82
C ILE A 186 -7.54 -4.22 16.13
N ASP A 187 -8.37 -3.19 15.97
CA ASP A 187 -7.99 -1.79 16.25
C ASP A 187 -7.57 -1.61 17.71
N ARG A 188 -8.34 -2.20 18.65
CA ARG A 188 -8.02 -2.16 20.08
C ARG A 188 -6.74 -2.93 20.41
N GLU A 189 -6.52 -4.07 19.78
CA GLU A 189 -5.35 -4.88 20.00
C GLU A 189 -4.07 -4.17 19.55
N ILE A 190 -4.10 -3.55 18.36
CA ILE A 190 -3.00 -2.72 17.86
C ILE A 190 -2.74 -1.53 18.81
N GLU A 191 -3.78 -0.91 19.36
CA GLU A 191 -3.63 0.15 20.37
C GLU A 191 -2.94 -0.33 21.65
N THR A 192 -3.34 -1.51 22.13
CA THR A 192 -2.76 -2.15 23.32
C THR A 192 -1.28 -2.46 23.10
N MET A 193 -0.95 -3.04 21.96
CA MET A 193 0.44 -3.35 21.58
C MET A 193 1.30 -2.10 21.45
N THR A 194 0.76 -1.04 20.87
CA THR A 194 1.46 0.26 20.77
C THR A 194 1.82 0.77 22.16
N GLY A 195 0.90 0.66 23.12
CA GLY A 195 1.14 1.04 24.51
C GLY A 195 2.18 0.16 25.23
N GLN A 196 2.20 -1.13 24.94
CA GLN A 196 3.17 -2.07 25.52
C GLN A 196 4.59 -1.84 24.98
N ILE A 197 4.73 -1.69 23.68
CA ILE A 197 6.02 -1.41 23.05
C ILE A 197 6.60 -0.06 23.56
N ALA A 198 5.75 0.96 23.65
CA ALA A 198 6.18 2.27 24.18
C ALA A 198 6.65 2.19 25.64
N ARG A 199 6.01 1.39 26.50
CA ARG A 199 6.44 1.17 27.89
C ARG A 199 7.76 0.41 27.96
N GLY A 200 7.93 -0.64 27.17
CA GLY A 200 9.18 -1.40 27.10
C GLY A 200 10.38 -0.55 26.66
N GLU A 201 10.18 0.42 25.79
CA GLU A 201 11.22 1.39 25.42
C GLU A 201 11.55 2.36 26.58
N LEU A 202 10.54 2.82 27.32
CA LEU A 202 10.77 3.67 28.51
C LEU A 202 11.52 2.93 29.63
N ASP A 203 11.21 1.66 29.86
CA ASP A 203 11.90 0.83 30.85
C ASP A 203 13.38 0.61 30.50
N LYS A 204 13.71 0.50 29.21
CA LYS A 204 15.10 0.43 28.73
C LYS A 204 15.89 1.73 28.95
N LEU A 205 15.22 2.90 28.98
CA LEU A 205 15.86 4.19 29.24
C LEU A 205 16.09 4.44 30.74
N ALA A 206 15.37 3.71 31.59
CA ALA A 206 15.47 3.85 33.05
C ALA A 206 16.56 2.96 33.68
N THR A 207 17.19 2.08 32.88
CA THR A 207 18.28 1.16 33.31
C THR A 207 19.63 1.62 32.80
#